data_ec9a4d90b2410b5132be587a4f42d6e9
#
_entry.id   ec9a4d90b2410b5132be587a4f42d6e9
#
_cell.length_a   1.000
_cell.length_b   1.000
_cell.length_c   1.000
_cell.angle_alpha   90.00
_cell.angle_beta   90.00
_cell.angle_gamma   90.00
#
_symmetry.space_group_name_H-M   'P 1'
#
loop_
_entity.id
_entity.type
_entity.pdbx_description
1 polymer ?
#
loop_
_entity_poly.entity_id
_entity_poly.type
_entity_poly.pdbx_seq_one_letter_code
_entity_poly.pdbx_strand_id
1 'polypeptide(L)'
;MTLEEYRHGNDVRYINYIWKDSCLSKITKQDCDTEVYAEYEFVYGDDKNPYYGLNFDPTAIWLSPSDDEGQRWKMLGLMGKNSKKLPVSVKFSSNEGERTENYSITYKFSSGALSEICVSMESSGSEYEPVKETNTYVIENKTIK
;
A
#
# COMPACT_ATOMS: atom_id res chain seq x y z
N MET A 1 9.24 13.28 -4.51
CA MET A 1 9.14 12.07 -5.37
C MET A 1 10.33 11.18 -5.07
N THR A 2 10.10 9.92 -4.72
CA THR A 2 11.14 8.90 -4.60
C THR A 2 11.00 8.02 -5.83
N LEU A 3 12.10 7.78 -6.54
CA LEU A 3 12.13 6.91 -7.71
C LEU A 3 12.91 5.66 -7.33
N GLU A 4 12.32 4.51 -7.54
CA GLU A 4 12.97 3.22 -7.36
C GLU A 4 13.11 2.55 -8.73
N GLU A 5 14.31 2.05 -9.03
CA GLU A 5 14.61 1.34 -10.27
C GLU A 5 14.76 -0.14 -9.95
N TYR A 6 13.97 -0.97 -10.60
CA TYR A 6 14.09 -2.43 -10.54
C TYR A 6 14.61 -2.95 -11.89
N ARG A 7 15.67 -3.79 -11.87
CA ARG A 7 16.22 -4.42 -13.06
C ARG A 7 16.00 -5.92 -12.99
N HIS A 8 15.36 -6.47 -14.00
CA HIS A 8 15.30 -7.90 -14.23
C HIS A 8 15.82 -8.21 -15.63
N GLY A 9 17.07 -8.71 -15.69
CA GLY A 9 17.77 -8.86 -16.96
C GLY A 9 18.11 -7.52 -17.62
N ASN A 10 17.62 -7.31 -18.83
CA ASN A 10 17.76 -6.05 -19.59
C ASN A 10 16.56 -5.10 -19.40
N ASP A 11 15.51 -5.54 -18.70
CA ASP A 11 14.33 -4.72 -18.51
C ASP A 11 14.51 -3.82 -17.29
N VAL A 12 14.29 -2.54 -17.49
CA VAL A 12 14.33 -1.52 -16.44
C VAL A 12 12.89 -1.14 -16.10
N ARG A 13 12.51 -1.25 -14.83
CA ARG A 13 11.21 -0.85 -14.33
C ARG A 13 11.37 0.26 -13.32
N TYR A 14 10.47 1.22 -13.36
CA TYR A 14 10.45 2.37 -12.47
C TYR A 14 9.23 2.33 -11.58
N ILE A 15 9.43 2.60 -10.29
CA ILE A 15 8.36 2.79 -9.32
C ILE A 15 8.42 4.22 -8.82
N ASN A 16 7.37 4.99 -9.05
CA ASN A 16 7.28 6.37 -8.61
C ASN A 16 6.33 6.49 -7.41
N TYR A 17 6.80 7.13 -6.36
CA TYR A 17 6.03 7.45 -5.16
C TYR A 17 5.67 8.93 -5.15
N ILE A 18 4.40 9.25 -5.16
CA ILE A 18 3.89 10.62 -5.18
C ILE A 18 3.27 10.95 -3.83
N TRP A 19 3.85 11.96 -3.17
CA TRP A 19 3.43 12.38 -1.84
C TRP A 19 2.69 13.71 -1.90
N LYS A 20 1.61 13.82 -1.12
CA LYS A 20 0.84 15.04 -0.92
C LYS A 20 0.50 15.17 0.56
N ASP A 21 0.72 16.35 1.16
CA ASP A 21 0.41 16.67 2.56
C ASP A 21 0.96 15.64 3.57
N SER A 22 2.19 15.16 3.33
CA SER A 22 2.85 14.11 4.11
C SER A 22 2.12 12.75 4.08
N CYS A 23 1.30 12.50 3.07
CA CYS A 23 0.66 11.21 2.81
C CYS A 23 1.04 10.72 1.41
N LEU A 24 1.24 9.41 1.27
CA LEU A 24 1.51 8.77 -0.02
C LEU A 24 0.21 8.80 -0.83
N SER A 25 0.12 9.64 -1.85
CA SER A 25 -1.11 9.81 -2.62
C SER A 25 -1.23 8.84 -3.80
N LYS A 26 -0.08 8.45 -4.39
CA LYS A 26 -0.08 7.59 -5.57
C LYS A 26 1.23 6.83 -5.69
N ILE A 27 1.16 5.60 -6.19
CA ILE A 27 2.31 4.82 -6.69
C ILE A 27 2.03 4.52 -8.17
N THR A 28 3.01 4.72 -9.06
CA THR A 28 2.93 4.28 -10.45
C THR A 28 4.07 3.33 -10.75
N LYS A 29 3.78 2.28 -11.52
CA LYS A 29 4.76 1.35 -12.07
C LYS A 29 4.85 1.59 -13.58
N GLN A 30 6.07 1.79 -14.07
CA GLN A 30 6.36 2.09 -15.47
C GLN A 30 7.41 1.12 -15.99
N ASP A 31 7.36 0.78 -17.26
CA ASP A 31 8.43 0.09 -17.95
C ASP A 31 9.47 1.06 -18.54
N CYS A 32 10.46 0.52 -19.26
CA CYS A 32 11.53 1.29 -19.87
C CYS A 32 11.02 2.30 -20.92
N ASP A 33 9.87 2.06 -21.52
CA ASP A 33 9.25 2.93 -22.53
C ASP A 33 8.42 4.07 -21.92
N THR A 34 8.46 4.19 -20.57
CA THR A 34 7.75 5.20 -19.78
C THR A 34 6.23 5.05 -19.76
N GLU A 35 5.69 3.95 -20.27
CA GLU A 35 4.28 3.65 -20.17
C GLU A 35 3.93 3.16 -18.75
N VAL A 36 2.91 3.79 -18.14
CA VAL A 36 2.39 3.35 -16.85
C VAL A 36 1.52 2.12 -17.06
N TYR A 37 1.97 0.98 -16.55
CA TYR A 37 1.22 -0.28 -16.66
C TYR A 37 0.41 -0.61 -15.40
N ALA A 38 0.75 -0.02 -14.25
CA ALA A 38 -0.03 -0.18 -13.01
C ALA A 38 0.07 1.05 -12.12
N GLU A 39 -1.01 1.32 -11.37
CA GLU A 39 -1.02 2.41 -10.41
C GLU A 39 -1.85 2.07 -9.17
N TYR A 40 -1.48 2.71 -8.03
CA TYR A 40 -2.22 2.71 -6.78
C TYR A 40 -2.56 4.14 -6.41
N GLU A 41 -3.81 4.40 -6.08
CA GLU A 41 -4.29 5.68 -5.56
C GLU A 41 -4.81 5.51 -4.13
N PHE A 42 -4.41 6.40 -3.23
CA PHE A 42 -4.69 6.33 -1.80
C PHE A 42 -5.63 7.46 -1.38
N VAL A 43 -6.68 7.12 -0.65
CA VAL A 43 -7.56 8.06 0.03
C VAL A 43 -7.37 7.90 1.54
N TYR A 44 -7.22 9.01 2.25
CA TYR A 44 -6.95 9.06 3.68
C TYR A 44 -8.16 9.55 4.47
N GLY A 45 -8.39 8.90 5.62
CA GLY A 45 -9.35 9.34 6.62
C GLY A 45 -8.79 10.46 7.51
N ASP A 46 -9.46 10.73 8.60
CA ASP A 46 -9.04 11.74 9.57
C ASP A 46 -8.13 11.16 10.67
N ASP A 47 -8.11 9.84 10.82
CA ASP A 47 -7.31 9.17 11.83
C ASP A 47 -5.81 9.36 11.56
N LYS A 48 -5.10 9.73 12.63
CA LYS A 48 -3.64 9.84 12.61
C LYS A 48 -3.03 8.45 12.58
N ASN A 49 -2.01 8.29 11.75
CA ASN A 49 -1.23 7.05 11.75
C ASN A 49 -0.33 6.99 13.00
N PRO A 50 -0.56 6.05 13.94
CA PRO A 50 0.25 5.94 15.14
C PRO A 50 1.69 5.53 14.85
N TYR A 51 1.97 5.02 13.66
CA TYR A 51 3.31 4.60 13.19
C TYR A 51 4.00 5.69 12.36
N TYR A 52 3.43 6.90 12.29
CA TYR A 52 4.04 8.02 11.57
C TYR A 52 5.43 8.33 12.12
N GLY A 53 6.41 8.37 11.25
CA GLY A 53 7.82 8.60 11.61
C GLY A 53 8.61 7.33 11.96
N LEU A 54 7.97 6.17 12.04
CA LEU A 54 8.64 4.88 12.15
C LEU A 54 8.96 4.31 10.76
N ASN A 55 10.00 3.48 10.68
CA ASN A 55 10.36 2.79 9.43
C ASN A 55 9.48 1.57 9.14
N PHE A 56 8.72 1.14 10.13
CA PHE A 56 7.79 0.01 10.02
C PHE A 56 6.34 0.52 10.07
N ASP A 57 5.53 0.05 9.13
CA ASP A 57 4.11 0.36 9.06
C ASP A 57 3.29 -0.92 8.88
N PRO A 58 2.72 -1.46 9.95
CA PRO A 58 1.91 -2.67 9.86
C PRO A 58 0.66 -2.47 9.01
N THR A 59 0.24 -1.22 8.77
CA THR A 59 -0.91 -0.93 7.91
C THR A 59 -0.62 -1.14 6.43
N ALA A 60 0.63 -1.30 6.03
CA ALA A 60 1.03 -1.56 4.65
C ALA A 60 1.12 -3.06 4.29
N ILE A 61 0.87 -3.95 5.24
CA ILE A 61 0.94 -5.42 5.03
C ILE A 61 0.01 -5.89 3.89
N TRP A 62 -1.10 -5.21 3.68
CA TRP A 62 -2.08 -5.55 2.67
C TRP A 62 -1.74 -5.03 1.26
N LEU A 63 -0.78 -4.12 1.11
CA LEU A 63 -0.42 -3.52 -0.19
C LEU A 63 0.18 -4.53 -1.19
N SER A 64 0.69 -5.65 -0.73
CA SER A 64 1.04 -6.79 -1.56
C SER A 64 1.48 -7.99 -0.71
N PRO A 65 0.67 -9.05 -0.62
CA PRO A 65 1.10 -10.31 -0.01
C PRO A 65 2.24 -10.97 -0.78
N SER A 66 2.39 -10.63 -2.06
CA SER A 66 3.42 -11.19 -2.96
C SER A 66 4.67 -10.30 -3.09
N ASP A 67 4.65 -9.08 -2.55
CA ASP A 67 5.73 -8.11 -2.74
C ASP A 67 6.52 -7.91 -1.43
N ASP A 68 7.20 -8.98 -1.02
CA ASP A 68 8.11 -8.96 0.12
C ASP A 68 9.18 -7.84 0.01
N GLU A 69 9.48 -7.39 -1.21
CA GLU A 69 10.47 -6.37 -1.47
C GLU A 69 10.01 -5.00 -0.97
N GLY A 70 8.79 -4.58 -1.26
CA GLY A 70 8.26 -3.29 -0.80
C GLY A 70 8.26 -3.17 0.72
N GLN A 71 7.93 -4.24 1.44
CA GLN A 71 8.00 -4.30 2.90
C GLN A 71 9.45 -4.22 3.41
N ARG A 72 10.39 -4.91 2.76
CA ARG A 72 11.82 -4.87 3.13
C ARG A 72 12.40 -3.48 2.94
N TRP A 73 12.13 -2.82 1.82
CA TRP A 73 12.59 -1.46 1.55
C TRP A 73 12.04 -0.47 2.58
N LYS A 74 10.78 -0.64 2.97
CA LYS A 74 10.15 0.19 4.00
C LYS A 74 10.80 -0.02 5.37
N MET A 75 11.04 -1.27 5.77
CA MET A 75 11.74 -1.59 7.02
C MET A 75 13.16 -1.02 7.07
N LEU A 76 13.84 -0.93 5.93
CA LEU A 76 15.17 -0.30 5.83
C LEU A 76 15.11 1.24 5.79
N GLY A 77 13.92 1.84 5.83
CA GLY A 77 13.77 3.30 5.78
C GLY A 77 14.03 3.92 4.41
N LEU A 78 14.20 3.11 3.38
CA LEU A 78 14.53 3.57 2.03
C LEU A 78 13.34 4.16 1.29
N MET A 79 12.11 3.82 1.70
CA MET A 79 10.87 4.36 1.13
C MET A 79 10.37 5.64 1.82
N GLY A 80 11.17 6.22 2.72
CA GLY A 80 10.82 7.43 3.45
C GLY A 80 9.91 7.18 4.65
N LYS A 81 9.30 8.24 5.16
CA LYS A 81 8.42 8.19 6.34
C LYS A 81 7.06 7.60 5.98
N ASN A 82 6.43 6.97 6.96
CA ASN A 82 5.04 6.55 6.82
C ASN A 82 4.10 7.75 6.60
N SER A 83 2.97 7.49 5.95
CA SER A 83 1.93 8.50 5.79
C SER A 83 1.44 9.02 7.15
N LYS A 84 1.18 10.32 7.23
CA LYS A 84 0.73 10.98 8.47
C LYS A 84 -0.64 10.52 8.93
N LYS A 85 -1.49 10.11 7.99
CA LYS A 85 -2.85 9.61 8.22
C LYS A 85 -2.95 8.14 7.82
N LEU A 86 -4.00 7.47 8.26
CA LEU A 86 -4.33 6.10 7.85
C LEU A 86 -5.14 6.11 6.56
N PRO A 87 -4.79 5.30 5.55
CA PRO A 87 -5.57 5.18 4.33
C PRO A 87 -6.89 4.45 4.62
N VAL A 88 -8.00 4.97 4.12
CA VAL A 88 -9.33 4.34 4.25
C VAL A 88 -9.77 3.65 2.97
N SER A 89 -9.14 4.00 1.85
CA SER A 89 -9.38 3.35 0.56
C SER A 89 -8.12 3.37 -0.28
N VAL A 90 -7.95 2.30 -1.06
CA VAL A 90 -6.93 2.24 -2.11
C VAL A 90 -7.57 1.68 -3.36
N LYS A 91 -7.28 2.31 -4.48
CA LYS A 91 -7.63 1.81 -5.79
C LYS A 91 -6.36 1.38 -6.50
N PHE A 92 -6.33 0.14 -6.94
CA PHE A 92 -5.33 -0.39 -7.87
C PHE A 92 -5.94 -0.47 -9.26
N SER A 93 -5.16 -0.11 -10.29
CA SER A 93 -5.50 -0.34 -11.69
C SER A 93 -4.27 -0.80 -12.44
N SER A 94 -4.46 -1.75 -13.37
CA SER A 94 -3.41 -2.26 -14.25
C SER A 94 -3.95 -2.35 -15.67
N ASN A 95 -3.11 -2.02 -16.65
CA ASN A 95 -3.43 -2.20 -18.06
C ASN A 95 -3.34 -3.68 -18.46
N GLU A 96 -2.58 -4.48 -17.71
CA GLU A 96 -2.51 -5.93 -17.91
C GLU A 96 -3.84 -6.57 -17.49
N GLY A 97 -4.63 -7.04 -18.46
CA GLY A 97 -5.96 -7.63 -18.23
C GLY A 97 -7.03 -6.64 -17.76
N GLU A 98 -6.80 -5.33 -17.92
CA GLU A 98 -7.72 -4.26 -17.48
C GLU A 98 -8.17 -4.43 -16.02
N ARG A 99 -7.27 -4.94 -15.16
CA ARG A 99 -7.57 -5.27 -13.77
C ARG A 99 -7.74 -4.03 -12.92
N THR A 100 -8.82 -4.01 -12.14
CA THR A 100 -9.07 -3.00 -11.10
C THR A 100 -9.36 -3.67 -9.78
N GLU A 101 -8.77 -3.17 -8.70
CA GLU A 101 -9.05 -3.60 -7.33
C GLU A 101 -9.38 -2.38 -6.48
N ASN A 102 -10.46 -2.47 -5.72
CA ASN A 102 -10.87 -1.43 -4.78
C ASN A 102 -10.78 -1.99 -3.35
N TYR A 103 -9.95 -1.38 -2.54
CA TYR A 103 -9.77 -1.73 -1.14
C TYR A 103 -10.47 -0.71 -0.27
N SER A 104 -11.26 -1.20 0.69
CA SER A 104 -11.86 -0.42 1.77
C SER A 104 -11.25 -0.87 3.09
N ILE A 105 -10.76 0.07 3.89
CA ILE A 105 -9.98 -0.22 5.09
C ILE A 105 -10.62 0.45 6.29
N THR A 106 -10.83 -0.30 7.34
CA THR A 106 -11.30 0.22 8.63
C THR A 106 -10.35 -0.18 9.76
N TYR A 107 -10.30 0.64 10.79
CA TYR A 107 -9.37 0.51 11.89
C TYR A 107 -10.12 0.50 13.22
N LYS A 108 -9.68 -0.35 14.17
CA LYS A 108 -10.10 -0.27 15.55
C LYS A 108 -8.93 0.05 16.46
N PHE A 109 -9.20 0.86 17.46
CA PHE A 109 -8.23 1.26 18.47
C PHE A 109 -8.66 0.73 19.82
N SER A 110 -7.70 0.27 20.61
CA SER A 110 -7.88 -0.12 22.01
C SER A 110 -6.84 0.61 22.86
N SER A 111 -7.30 1.35 23.85
CA SER A 111 -6.44 2.17 24.73
C SER A 111 -5.50 3.12 23.96
N GLY A 112 -5.96 3.67 22.84
CA GLY A 112 -5.19 4.60 22.00
C GLY A 112 -4.19 3.93 21.04
N ALA A 113 -4.05 2.61 21.09
CA ALA A 113 -3.22 1.85 20.15
C ALA A 113 -4.09 1.15 19.10
N LEU A 114 -3.58 1.02 17.87
CA LEU A 114 -4.24 0.26 16.82
C LEU A 114 -4.32 -1.21 17.24
N SER A 115 -5.52 -1.79 17.20
CA SER A 115 -5.77 -3.18 17.62
C SER A 115 -6.29 -4.07 16.51
N GLU A 116 -6.94 -3.52 15.51
CA GLU A 116 -7.48 -4.30 14.39
C GLU A 116 -7.48 -3.48 13.12
N ILE A 117 -7.19 -4.15 11.99
CA ILE A 117 -7.34 -3.63 10.64
C ILE A 117 -8.25 -4.58 9.88
N CYS A 118 -9.35 -4.09 9.35
CA CYS A 118 -10.21 -4.86 8.46
C CYS A 118 -10.09 -4.31 7.04
N VAL A 119 -9.75 -5.17 6.10
CA VAL A 119 -9.57 -4.84 4.69
C VAL A 119 -10.57 -5.63 3.87
N SER A 120 -11.44 -4.94 3.14
CA SER A 120 -12.31 -5.52 2.12
C SER A 120 -11.79 -5.15 0.74
N MET A 121 -11.65 -6.14 -0.14
CA MET A 121 -11.20 -5.97 -1.51
C MET A 121 -12.28 -6.46 -2.47
N GLU A 122 -12.53 -5.66 -3.50
CA GLU A 122 -13.35 -6.03 -4.66
C GLU A 122 -12.49 -5.88 -5.91
N SER A 123 -12.36 -6.95 -6.69
CA SER A 123 -11.61 -6.94 -7.94
C SER A 123 -12.53 -7.17 -9.14
N SER A 124 -12.16 -6.58 -10.27
CA SER A 124 -12.77 -6.79 -11.58
C SER A 124 -11.72 -6.65 -12.68
N GLY A 125 -11.95 -7.29 -13.82
CA GLY A 125 -11.08 -7.20 -14.98
C GLY A 125 -11.68 -7.95 -16.15
N SER A 126 -11.18 -7.70 -17.36
CA SER A 126 -11.68 -8.36 -18.57
C SER A 126 -11.36 -9.85 -18.65
N GLU A 127 -10.26 -10.26 -18.01
CA GLU A 127 -9.76 -11.64 -18.02
C GLU A 127 -9.99 -12.41 -16.71
N TYR A 128 -10.63 -11.75 -15.69
CA TYR A 128 -10.76 -12.30 -14.35
C TYR A 128 -12.23 -12.28 -13.89
N GLU A 129 -12.65 -13.34 -13.22
CA GLU A 129 -13.92 -13.30 -12.50
C GLU A 129 -13.85 -12.28 -11.36
N PRO A 130 -14.93 -11.51 -11.13
CA PRO A 130 -14.99 -10.60 -9.99
C PRO A 130 -14.81 -11.35 -8.68
N VAL A 131 -13.90 -10.88 -7.84
CA VAL A 131 -13.62 -11.46 -6.52
C VAL A 131 -13.94 -10.42 -5.45
N LYS A 132 -14.54 -10.89 -4.36
CA LYS A 132 -14.77 -10.09 -3.16
C LYS A 132 -14.21 -10.83 -1.95
N GLU A 133 -13.27 -10.21 -1.27
CA GLU A 133 -12.62 -10.76 -0.08
C GLU A 133 -12.64 -9.77 1.07
N THR A 134 -12.64 -10.30 2.29
CA THR A 134 -12.49 -9.50 3.51
C THR A 134 -11.52 -10.21 4.45
N ASN A 135 -10.48 -9.50 4.83
CA ASN A 135 -9.45 -9.96 5.76
C ASN A 135 -9.40 -9.07 7.01
N THR A 136 -9.29 -9.70 8.17
CA THR A 136 -9.14 -8.99 9.45
C THR A 136 -7.79 -9.34 10.06
N TYR A 137 -7.00 -8.31 10.34
CA TYR A 137 -5.69 -8.41 10.97
C TYR A 137 -5.80 -7.90 12.40
N VAL A 138 -5.47 -8.76 13.37
CA VAL A 138 -5.44 -8.41 14.79
C VAL A 138 -4.00 -8.06 15.18
N ILE A 139 -3.82 -6.90 15.81
CA ILE A 139 -2.52 -6.41 16.25
C ILE A 139 -2.41 -6.61 17.76
N GLU A 140 -1.56 -7.55 18.16
CA GLU A 140 -1.24 -7.77 19.56
C GLU A 140 -0.13 -6.82 20.02
N ASN A 141 -0.49 -5.87 20.88
CA ASN A 141 0.49 -4.99 21.54
C ASN A 141 1.04 -5.69 22.78
N LYS A 142 2.21 -6.33 22.69
CA LYS A 142 2.88 -6.93 23.85
C LYS A 142 3.84 -5.92 24.47
N THR A 143 3.60 -5.57 25.74
CA THR A 143 4.59 -4.84 26.52
C THR A 143 5.72 -5.80 26.88
N ILE A 144 6.89 -5.60 26.31
CA ILE A 144 8.10 -6.30 26.74
C ILE A 144 8.50 -5.67 28.06
N LYS A 145 8.41 -6.46 29.14
CA LYS A 145 8.89 -6.07 30.47
C LYS A 145 10.39 -6.29 30.59
#